data_127de414665bbfe0aa1547bcf33cfd4c
#
_entry.id   127de414665bbfe0aa1547bcf33cfd4c
#
_cell.length_a   1.000
_cell.length_b   1.000
_cell.length_c   1.000
_cell.angle_alpha   90.00
_cell.angle_beta   90.00
_cell.angle_gamma   90.00
#
_symmetry.space_group_name_H-M   'P 1'
#
loop_
_entity.id
_entity.type
_entity.pdbx_description
1 polymer ?
#
loop_
_entity_poly.entity_id
_entity_poly.type
_entity_poly.pdbx_seq_one_letter_code
_entity_poly.pdbx_strand_id
1 'polypeptide(L)'
;MPVQKLLQDVSAQSTRSHVLHYNCDMTHILAIETSTTLCTVALVSERVGQITTTQRSLEGTSGHAANVLPLIEALLQECAVSRQALSAIAFGQGPGAFTGIRVACGVAQGLGLALGLPVVPIGALTAVAASASARHPGQLILAALDARMDEIYFAAYIDTLANGLNVLQPPVLMAAREAPLFIMQRHALWLQRSTVAGAEPPGMCLVGEGWSVSGTREGL
;
A
#
# COMPACT_ATOMS: atom_id res chain seq x y z
N MET A 1 2.36 2.65 4.50
CA MET A 1 1.35 3.51 5.15
C MET A 1 1.20 3.00 6.57
N PRO A 2 1.32 3.83 7.59
CA PRO A 2 0.94 3.37 8.91
C PRO A 2 -0.53 2.94 8.83
N VAL A 3 -0.83 1.77 9.32
CA VAL A 3 -2.20 1.21 9.40
C VAL A 3 -3.16 2.23 10.05
N GLN A 4 -2.64 3.09 10.95
CA GLN A 4 -3.38 4.19 11.54
C GLN A 4 -3.99 5.17 10.54
N LYS A 5 -3.30 5.50 9.43
CA LYS A 5 -3.87 6.38 8.40
C LYS A 5 -4.94 5.67 7.59
N LEU A 6 -4.74 4.38 7.30
CA LEU A 6 -5.78 3.56 6.68
C LEU A 6 -7.04 3.51 7.57
N LEU A 7 -6.86 3.33 8.88
CA LEU A 7 -7.96 3.35 9.87
C LEU A 7 -8.65 4.71 9.93
N GLN A 8 -7.89 5.83 9.85
CA GLN A 8 -8.44 7.18 9.83
C GLN A 8 -9.21 7.46 8.54
N ASP A 9 -8.69 7.05 7.37
CA ASP A 9 -9.34 7.23 6.09
C ASP A 9 -10.63 6.39 6.00
N VAL A 10 -10.64 5.17 6.53
CA VAL A 10 -11.83 4.32 6.65
C VAL A 10 -12.86 4.95 7.57
N SER A 11 -12.47 5.51 8.74
CA SER A 11 -13.37 6.17 9.66
C SER A 11 -13.96 7.46 9.09
N ALA A 12 -13.18 8.24 8.32
CA ALA A 12 -13.64 9.48 7.68
C ALA A 12 -14.63 9.25 6.54
N GLN A 13 -14.54 8.12 5.83
CA GLN A 13 -15.51 7.73 4.80
C GLN A 13 -16.80 7.15 5.38
N SER A 14 -16.72 6.51 6.54
CA SER A 14 -17.88 5.94 7.25
C SER A 14 -18.82 7.00 7.82
N THR A 15 -18.36 8.23 8.09
CA THR A 15 -19.17 9.30 8.68
C THR A 15 -20.16 9.94 7.70
N ARG A 16 -20.19 9.56 6.41
CA ARG A 16 -21.10 10.14 5.40
C ARG A 16 -22.41 9.36 5.16
N SER A 17 -22.60 8.17 5.67
CA SER A 17 -23.90 7.49 5.60
C SER A 17 -24.02 6.37 6.65
N HIS A 18 -25.02 6.47 7.48
CA HIS A 18 -25.43 5.57 8.56
C HIS A 18 -24.57 5.58 9.82
N VAL A 19 -25.16 6.20 10.86
CA VAL A 19 -24.78 6.01 12.26
C VAL A 19 -25.03 4.53 12.62
N LEU A 20 -24.04 3.69 12.38
CA LEU A 20 -23.97 2.38 13.01
C LEU A 20 -23.13 2.56 14.27
N HIS A 21 -23.77 2.48 15.43
CA HIS A 21 -23.10 2.32 16.71
C HIS A 21 -22.36 0.98 16.69
N TYR A 22 -21.11 0.98 16.21
CA TYR A 22 -20.18 -0.11 16.48
C TYR A 22 -19.64 0.07 17.90
N ASN A 23 -20.31 -0.54 18.87
CA ASN A 23 -19.73 -0.87 20.16
C ASN A 23 -18.80 -2.07 19.96
N CYS A 24 -17.68 -1.87 19.24
CA CYS A 24 -16.69 -2.91 19.03
C CYS A 24 -15.32 -2.32 19.38
N ASP A 25 -14.77 -2.77 20.52
CA ASP A 25 -13.42 -2.41 20.98
C ASP A 25 -12.32 -2.91 20.04
N MET A 26 -12.67 -3.46 18.89
CA MET A 26 -11.74 -4.06 17.94
C MET A 26 -12.14 -3.78 16.50
N THR A 27 -11.20 -3.26 15.70
CA THR A 27 -11.35 -3.03 14.25
C THR A 27 -10.60 -4.09 13.48
N HIS A 28 -11.25 -4.74 12.50
CA HIS A 28 -10.65 -5.74 11.63
C HIS A 28 -10.70 -5.29 10.17
N ILE A 29 -9.55 -5.20 9.50
CA ILE A 29 -9.46 -4.89 8.08
C ILE A 29 -8.87 -6.10 7.36
N LEU A 30 -9.61 -6.61 6.37
CA LEU A 30 -9.12 -7.62 5.44
C LEU A 30 -8.40 -6.93 4.29
N ALA A 31 -7.15 -7.27 4.04
CA ALA A 31 -6.36 -6.76 2.90
C ALA A 31 -6.12 -7.87 1.88
N ILE A 32 -6.23 -7.54 0.59
CA ILE A 32 -6.08 -8.47 -0.55
C ILE A 32 -5.06 -7.91 -1.53
N GLU A 33 -4.01 -8.68 -1.83
CA GLU A 33 -2.99 -8.31 -2.82
C GLU A 33 -2.70 -9.49 -3.75
N THR A 34 -2.95 -9.29 -5.03
CA THR A 34 -2.78 -10.30 -6.08
C THR A 34 -2.08 -9.75 -7.33
N SER A 35 -1.52 -8.54 -7.25
CA SER A 35 -0.87 -7.88 -8.41
C SER A 35 0.60 -8.28 -8.63
N THR A 36 1.12 -9.19 -7.80
CA THR A 36 2.49 -9.74 -7.90
C THR A 36 2.45 -11.23 -8.23
N THR A 37 3.59 -11.91 -8.11
CA THR A 37 3.67 -13.38 -8.19
C THR A 37 3.08 -14.07 -6.96
N LEU A 38 2.78 -13.32 -5.91
CA LEU A 38 2.15 -13.81 -4.70
C LEU A 38 0.65 -13.47 -4.69
N CYS A 39 -0.16 -14.45 -4.31
CA CYS A 39 -1.53 -14.21 -3.88
C CYS A 39 -1.49 -14.07 -2.35
N THR A 40 -1.65 -12.86 -1.85
CA THR A 40 -1.52 -12.56 -0.42
C THR A 40 -2.81 -11.99 0.13
N VAL A 41 -3.19 -12.46 1.31
CA VAL A 41 -4.27 -11.88 2.11
C VAL A 41 -3.75 -11.63 3.53
N ALA A 42 -4.21 -10.54 4.14
CA ALA A 42 -3.82 -10.19 5.50
C ALA A 42 -5.02 -9.70 6.30
N LEU A 43 -5.05 -10.02 7.58
CA LEU A 43 -5.99 -9.46 8.54
C LEU A 43 -5.22 -8.50 9.44
N VAL A 44 -5.61 -7.25 9.41
CA VAL A 44 -5.10 -6.21 10.31
C VAL A 44 -6.15 -5.97 11.37
N SER A 45 -5.77 -6.16 12.63
CA SER A 45 -6.67 -6.00 13.77
C SER A 45 -6.10 -4.93 14.70
N GLU A 46 -6.93 -3.97 15.09
CA GLU A 46 -6.60 -2.95 16.08
C GLU A 46 -7.49 -3.10 17.30
N ARG A 47 -6.87 -3.11 18.47
CA ARG A 47 -7.55 -3.11 19.76
C ARG A 47 -6.81 -2.17 20.71
N VAL A 48 -7.51 -1.12 21.17
CA VAL A 48 -6.97 -0.15 22.16
C VAL A 48 -5.58 0.38 21.74
N GLY A 49 -5.43 0.73 20.43
CA GLY A 49 -4.18 1.25 19.88
C GLY A 49 -3.09 0.19 19.60
N GLN A 50 -3.32 -1.08 19.92
CA GLN A 50 -2.42 -2.17 19.53
C GLN A 50 -2.85 -2.73 18.19
N ILE A 51 -1.92 -2.75 17.23
CA ILE A 51 -2.13 -3.28 15.89
C ILE A 51 -1.43 -4.62 15.77
N THR A 52 -2.19 -5.63 15.33
CA THR A 52 -1.66 -6.94 14.96
C THR A 52 -1.97 -7.24 13.51
N THR A 53 -1.07 -7.97 12.86
CA THR A 53 -1.24 -8.37 11.46
C THR A 53 -0.93 -9.87 11.32
N THR A 54 -1.87 -10.61 10.77
CA THR A 54 -1.69 -12.00 10.36
C THR A 54 -1.86 -12.06 8.86
N GLN A 55 -0.98 -12.79 8.16
CA GLN A 55 -1.05 -12.91 6.70
C GLN A 55 -0.88 -14.35 6.23
N ARG A 56 -1.47 -14.65 5.06
CA ARG A 56 -1.26 -15.87 4.30
C ARG A 56 -0.92 -15.55 2.86
N SER A 57 0.02 -16.28 2.29
CA SER A 57 0.44 -16.11 0.91
C SER A 57 0.58 -17.47 0.23
N LEU A 58 0.24 -17.49 -1.07
CA LEU A 58 0.55 -18.59 -1.98
C LEU A 58 1.38 -18.04 -3.13
N GLU A 59 2.47 -18.72 -3.43
CA GLU A 59 3.33 -18.40 -4.56
C GLU A 59 2.80 -19.05 -5.83
N GLY A 60 2.81 -18.31 -6.95
CA GLY A 60 2.42 -18.81 -8.27
C GLY A 60 1.96 -17.66 -9.18
N THR A 61 2.29 -17.77 -10.46
CA THR A 61 1.88 -16.79 -11.48
C THR A 61 0.47 -17.03 -12.02
N SER A 62 -0.15 -18.17 -11.68
CA SER A 62 -1.49 -18.54 -12.14
C SER A 62 -2.35 -19.01 -10.96
N GLY A 63 -3.67 -18.84 -11.10
CA GLY A 63 -4.61 -19.36 -10.10
C GLY A 63 -4.99 -18.41 -8.96
N HIS A 64 -4.55 -17.14 -8.97
CA HIS A 64 -4.93 -16.18 -7.93
C HIS A 64 -6.45 -16.09 -7.75
N ALA A 65 -7.22 -16.12 -8.84
CA ALA A 65 -8.68 -16.07 -8.78
C ALA A 65 -9.30 -17.29 -8.07
N ALA A 66 -8.69 -18.47 -8.23
CA ALA A 66 -9.15 -19.70 -7.56
C ALA A 66 -8.72 -19.75 -6.10
N ASN A 67 -7.60 -19.13 -5.75
CA ASN A 67 -6.95 -19.27 -4.44
C ASN A 67 -7.32 -18.17 -3.43
N VAL A 68 -7.69 -16.99 -3.88
CA VAL A 68 -7.88 -15.83 -2.99
C VAL A 68 -8.99 -16.04 -1.97
N LEU A 69 -10.16 -16.57 -2.36
CA LEU A 69 -11.26 -16.84 -1.43
C LEU A 69 -10.95 -17.95 -0.43
N PRO A 70 -10.39 -19.12 -0.82
CA PRO A 70 -9.89 -20.12 0.12
C PRO A 70 -8.84 -19.57 1.11
N LEU A 71 -7.93 -18.70 0.65
CA LEU A 71 -6.95 -18.05 1.53
C LEU A 71 -7.60 -17.14 2.56
N ILE A 72 -8.59 -16.33 2.14
CA ILE A 72 -9.35 -15.46 3.04
C ILE A 72 -10.05 -16.31 4.11
N GLU A 73 -10.72 -17.39 3.70
CA GLU A 73 -11.42 -18.28 4.63
C GLU A 73 -10.47 -18.88 5.66
N ALA A 74 -9.35 -19.44 5.19
CA ALA A 74 -8.32 -20.01 6.06
C ALA A 74 -7.71 -18.98 7.03
N LEU A 75 -7.49 -17.73 6.58
CA LEU A 75 -6.98 -16.65 7.41
C LEU A 75 -7.98 -16.27 8.52
N LEU A 76 -9.25 -16.10 8.16
CA LEU A 76 -10.29 -15.73 9.12
C LEU A 76 -10.52 -16.85 10.16
N GLN A 77 -10.48 -18.12 9.75
CA GLN A 77 -10.54 -19.26 10.67
C GLN A 77 -9.36 -19.31 11.63
N GLU A 78 -8.13 -19.10 11.13
CA GLU A 78 -6.92 -19.05 11.96
C GLU A 78 -6.99 -17.93 13.02
N CYS A 79 -7.52 -16.76 12.63
CA CYS A 79 -7.65 -15.63 13.53
C CYS A 79 -8.90 -15.68 14.42
N ALA A 80 -9.76 -16.70 14.25
CA ALA A 80 -11.07 -16.84 14.92
C ALA A 80 -11.96 -15.58 14.73
N VAL A 81 -11.88 -14.93 13.54
CA VAL A 81 -12.65 -13.73 13.18
C VAL A 81 -13.73 -14.12 12.18
N SER A 82 -14.99 -13.77 12.47
CA SER A 82 -16.10 -13.97 11.54
C SER A 82 -16.08 -12.89 10.44
N ARG A 83 -16.67 -13.19 9.28
CA ARG A 83 -16.79 -12.21 8.18
C ARG A 83 -17.58 -10.97 8.60
N GLN A 84 -18.56 -11.15 9.50
CA GLN A 84 -19.41 -10.07 10.03
C GLN A 84 -18.67 -9.14 11.00
N ALA A 85 -17.54 -9.58 11.55
CA ALA A 85 -16.68 -8.76 12.41
C ALA A 85 -15.71 -7.87 11.61
N LEU A 86 -15.63 -8.02 10.29
CA LEU A 86 -14.83 -7.14 9.45
C LEU A 86 -15.41 -5.73 9.42
N SER A 87 -14.55 -4.72 9.45
CA SER A 87 -14.88 -3.30 9.43
C SER A 87 -14.65 -2.67 8.06
N ALA A 88 -13.72 -3.19 7.28
CA ALA A 88 -13.39 -2.72 5.94
C ALA A 88 -12.63 -3.79 5.15
N ILE A 89 -12.58 -3.60 3.82
CA ILE A 89 -11.78 -4.42 2.91
C ILE A 89 -10.82 -3.51 2.16
N ALA A 90 -9.51 -3.76 2.29
CA ALA A 90 -8.48 -3.09 1.53
C ALA A 90 -8.03 -3.98 0.36
N PHE A 91 -7.64 -3.39 -0.76
CA PHE A 91 -7.10 -4.13 -1.89
C PHE A 91 -6.01 -3.36 -2.63
N GLY A 92 -5.05 -4.08 -3.20
CA GLY A 92 -4.02 -3.53 -4.08
C GLY A 92 -4.63 -3.06 -5.40
N GLN A 93 -4.60 -1.73 -5.64
CA GLN A 93 -5.08 -1.13 -6.90
C GLN A 93 -3.98 -1.05 -7.97
N GLY A 94 -2.78 -1.56 -7.67
CA GLY A 94 -1.61 -1.44 -8.54
C GLY A 94 -0.80 -0.15 -8.32
N PRO A 95 0.16 0.13 -9.21
CA PRO A 95 0.49 -0.64 -10.41
C PRO A 95 1.00 -2.04 -10.14
N GLY A 96 0.85 -2.95 -11.14
CA GLY A 96 1.26 -4.35 -11.05
C GLY A 96 0.61 -5.21 -12.13
N ALA A 97 0.61 -6.53 -11.96
CA ALA A 97 0.06 -7.47 -12.93
C ALA A 97 -1.44 -7.23 -13.20
N PHE A 98 -1.76 -6.96 -14.45
CA PHE A 98 -3.09 -6.57 -14.92
C PHE A 98 -4.24 -7.49 -14.46
N THR A 99 -4.05 -8.80 -14.61
CA THR A 99 -5.05 -9.79 -14.20
C THR A 99 -5.19 -9.82 -12.67
N GLY A 100 -4.06 -9.77 -11.96
CA GLY A 100 -4.04 -9.78 -10.50
C GLY A 100 -4.80 -8.60 -9.90
N ILE A 101 -4.54 -7.38 -10.37
CA ILE A 101 -5.26 -6.17 -9.90
C ILE A 101 -6.77 -6.34 -10.05
N ARG A 102 -7.25 -6.93 -11.15
CA ARG A 102 -8.69 -7.17 -11.36
C ARG A 102 -9.26 -8.23 -10.43
N VAL A 103 -8.49 -9.27 -10.11
CA VAL A 103 -8.88 -10.30 -9.14
C VAL A 103 -9.06 -9.67 -7.76
N ALA A 104 -8.07 -8.92 -7.26
CA ALA A 104 -8.17 -8.24 -5.97
C ALA A 104 -9.37 -7.28 -5.93
N CYS A 105 -9.52 -6.44 -6.96
CA CYS A 105 -10.60 -5.48 -7.07
C CYS A 105 -11.97 -6.16 -7.08
N GLY A 106 -12.17 -7.19 -7.92
CA GLY A 106 -13.45 -7.90 -8.04
C GLY A 106 -13.84 -8.62 -6.75
N VAL A 107 -12.89 -9.28 -6.08
CA VAL A 107 -13.14 -9.95 -4.79
C VAL A 107 -13.45 -8.92 -3.70
N ALA A 108 -12.69 -7.83 -3.62
CA ALA A 108 -12.94 -6.77 -2.64
C ALA A 108 -14.30 -6.12 -2.83
N GLN A 109 -14.70 -5.84 -4.07
CA GLN A 109 -16.04 -5.29 -4.39
C GLN A 109 -17.15 -6.28 -4.05
N GLY A 110 -16.99 -7.55 -4.41
CA GLY A 110 -17.97 -8.60 -4.10
C GLY A 110 -18.20 -8.77 -2.60
N LEU A 111 -17.11 -8.84 -1.82
CA LEU A 111 -17.18 -8.93 -0.36
C LEU A 111 -17.73 -7.65 0.26
N GLY A 112 -17.28 -6.47 -0.20
CA GLY A 112 -17.78 -5.19 0.27
C GLY A 112 -19.28 -5.04 0.08
N LEU A 113 -19.79 -5.41 -1.10
CA LEU A 113 -21.23 -5.40 -1.39
C LEU A 113 -22.00 -6.40 -0.52
N ALA A 114 -21.52 -7.65 -0.41
CA ALA A 114 -22.19 -8.70 0.34
C ALA A 114 -22.26 -8.43 1.86
N LEU A 115 -21.26 -7.74 2.40
CA LEU A 115 -21.14 -7.46 3.84
C LEU A 115 -21.53 -6.02 4.21
N GLY A 116 -21.82 -5.16 3.23
CA GLY A 116 -22.10 -3.74 3.47
C GLY A 116 -20.90 -2.96 3.97
N LEU A 117 -19.67 -3.36 3.59
CA LEU A 117 -18.42 -2.80 4.09
C LEU A 117 -17.78 -1.80 3.11
N PRO A 118 -17.08 -0.77 3.61
CA PRO A 118 -16.27 0.10 2.76
C PRO A 118 -15.12 -0.68 2.14
N VAL A 119 -14.81 -0.34 0.87
CA VAL A 119 -13.69 -0.92 0.11
C VAL A 119 -12.65 0.17 -0.13
N VAL A 120 -11.40 -0.08 0.27
CA VAL A 120 -10.32 0.90 0.29
C VAL A 120 -9.21 0.49 -0.68
N PRO A 121 -9.00 1.24 -1.78
CA PRO A 121 -7.90 0.97 -2.70
C PRO A 121 -6.55 1.44 -2.13
N ILE A 122 -5.52 0.62 -2.25
CA ILE A 122 -4.15 0.91 -1.80
C ILE A 122 -3.20 0.85 -2.99
N GLY A 123 -2.51 1.96 -3.25
CA GLY A 123 -1.50 2.01 -4.31
C GLY A 123 -0.26 1.18 -3.96
N ALA A 124 0.23 0.37 -4.89
CA ALA A 124 1.39 -0.50 -4.67
C ALA A 124 2.65 0.32 -4.30
N LEU A 125 2.93 1.40 -5.00
CA LEU A 125 4.06 2.29 -4.67
C LEU A 125 3.90 2.93 -3.28
N THR A 126 2.67 3.28 -2.88
CA THR A 126 2.39 3.81 -1.54
C THR A 126 2.63 2.75 -0.47
N ALA A 127 2.22 1.50 -0.70
CA ALA A 127 2.44 0.39 0.23
C ALA A 127 3.94 0.10 0.42
N VAL A 128 4.70 0.06 -0.68
CA VAL A 128 6.15 -0.12 -0.67
C VAL A 128 6.84 1.03 0.08
N ALA A 129 6.45 2.27 -0.20
CA ALA A 129 7.00 3.45 0.48
C ALA A 129 6.66 3.46 1.98
N ALA A 130 5.45 3.06 2.37
CA ALA A 130 5.05 2.97 3.77
C ALA A 130 5.87 1.93 4.54
N SER A 131 6.16 0.79 3.92
CA SER A 131 7.04 -0.23 4.50
C SER A 131 8.47 0.25 4.68
N ALA A 132 8.98 1.08 3.77
CA ALA A 132 10.31 1.70 3.89
C ALA A 132 10.32 2.79 4.97
N SER A 133 9.30 3.65 5.02
CA SER A 133 9.15 4.72 5.99
C SER A 133 9.19 4.20 7.44
N ALA A 134 8.56 3.06 7.69
CA ALA A 134 8.59 2.43 9.02
C ALA A 134 10.02 2.04 9.48
N ARG A 135 10.94 1.76 8.52
CA ARG A 135 12.35 1.41 8.81
C ARG A 135 13.29 2.61 8.71
N HIS A 136 12.91 3.62 7.96
CA HIS A 136 13.72 4.80 7.64
C HIS A 136 12.89 6.08 7.83
N PRO A 137 12.48 6.40 9.06
CA PRO A 137 11.63 7.56 9.34
C PRO A 137 12.33 8.87 8.93
N GLY A 138 11.57 9.79 8.39
CA GLY A 138 12.05 11.12 8.01
C GLY A 138 12.89 11.17 6.72
N GLN A 139 13.07 10.05 6.00
CA GLN A 139 13.80 10.05 4.74
C GLN A 139 12.90 10.35 3.53
N LEU A 140 13.53 10.88 2.48
CA LEU A 140 12.94 10.96 1.14
C LEU A 140 12.90 9.55 0.55
N ILE A 141 11.70 9.03 0.29
CA ILE A 141 11.51 7.67 -0.21
C ILE A 141 11.19 7.72 -1.70
N LEU A 142 12.06 7.15 -2.51
CA LEU A 142 11.89 6.99 -3.93
C LEU A 142 11.47 5.54 -4.21
N ALA A 143 10.20 5.34 -4.50
CA ALA A 143 9.62 4.03 -4.78
C ALA A 143 9.60 3.77 -6.28
N ALA A 144 10.11 2.61 -6.71
CA ALA A 144 10.07 2.18 -8.09
C ALA A 144 9.65 0.72 -8.21
N LEU A 145 8.73 0.43 -9.14
CA LEU A 145 8.33 -0.93 -9.51
C LEU A 145 8.59 -1.18 -10.99
N ASP A 146 9.00 -2.40 -11.34
CA ASP A 146 9.22 -2.80 -12.72
C ASP A 146 7.90 -2.77 -13.51
N ALA A 147 7.84 -1.96 -14.56
CA ALA A 147 6.69 -1.87 -15.47
C ALA A 147 6.86 -2.73 -16.73
N ARG A 148 7.96 -3.50 -16.82
CA ARG A 148 8.42 -4.24 -17.99
C ARG A 148 8.91 -3.32 -19.12
N MET A 149 9.49 -3.90 -20.18
CA MET A 149 9.94 -3.18 -21.39
C MET A 149 10.89 -2.01 -21.10
N ASP A 150 11.82 -2.18 -20.12
CA ASP A 150 12.75 -1.15 -19.66
C ASP A 150 12.05 0.12 -19.12
N GLU A 151 10.84 -0.04 -18.61
CA GLU A 151 10.07 1.02 -17.95
C GLU A 151 9.89 0.73 -16.47
N ILE A 152 9.66 1.80 -15.70
CA ILE A 152 9.35 1.73 -14.27
C ILE A 152 8.11 2.56 -13.94
N TYR A 153 7.34 2.11 -12.97
CA TYR A 153 6.44 2.97 -12.22
C TYR A 153 7.23 3.61 -11.09
N PHE A 154 7.22 4.93 -11.04
CA PHE A 154 7.98 5.71 -10.07
C PHE A 154 7.06 6.63 -9.27
N ALA A 155 7.36 6.79 -7.97
CA ALA A 155 6.77 7.81 -7.11
C ALA A 155 7.75 8.25 -6.03
N ALA A 156 7.61 9.48 -5.53
CA ALA A 156 8.41 9.99 -4.43
C ALA A 156 7.53 10.40 -3.24
N TYR A 157 8.01 10.09 -2.05
CA TYR A 157 7.30 10.33 -0.79
C TYR A 157 8.27 10.90 0.26
N ILE A 158 7.70 11.58 1.23
CA ILE A 158 8.39 11.96 2.47
C ILE A 158 7.54 11.55 3.66
N ASP A 159 8.14 10.93 4.64
CA ASP A 159 7.49 10.70 5.92
C ASP A 159 7.74 11.91 6.82
N THR A 160 6.68 12.60 7.16
CA THR A 160 6.72 13.62 8.19
C THR A 160 6.11 13.03 9.45
N LEU A 161 6.88 13.00 10.54
CA LEU A 161 6.46 12.43 11.83
C LEU A 161 5.06 12.92 12.29
N ALA A 162 4.66 14.12 11.87
CA ALA A 162 3.37 14.70 12.24
C ALA A 162 2.21 14.22 11.36
N ASN A 163 2.42 14.01 10.04
CA ASN A 163 1.36 13.78 9.06
C ASN A 163 1.49 12.43 8.31
N GLY A 164 2.48 11.61 8.69
CA GLY A 164 2.79 10.36 8.00
C GLY A 164 3.34 10.56 6.58
N LEU A 165 3.09 9.60 5.71
CA LEU A 165 3.66 9.55 4.36
C LEU A 165 2.95 10.56 3.42
N ASN A 166 3.68 11.58 2.98
CA ASN A 166 3.20 12.60 2.04
C ASN A 166 3.75 12.35 0.64
N VAL A 167 2.90 12.56 -0.37
CA VAL A 167 3.26 12.38 -1.78
C VAL A 167 3.96 13.64 -2.28
N LEU A 168 5.20 13.51 -2.72
CA LEU A 168 5.98 14.57 -3.40
C LEU A 168 5.87 14.48 -4.92
N GLN A 169 5.88 13.23 -5.43
CA GLN A 169 5.65 12.90 -6.82
C GLN A 169 4.61 11.78 -6.88
N PRO A 170 3.44 12.03 -7.46
CA PRO A 170 2.46 10.97 -7.74
C PRO A 170 3.03 9.90 -8.67
N PRO A 171 2.45 8.69 -8.69
CA PRO A 171 2.87 7.62 -9.59
C PRO A 171 2.95 8.08 -11.05
N VAL A 172 4.08 7.78 -11.70
CA VAL A 172 4.34 8.06 -13.10
C VAL A 172 5.01 6.85 -13.74
N LEU A 173 4.66 6.56 -14.99
CA LEU A 173 5.34 5.60 -15.84
C LEU A 173 6.43 6.32 -16.63
N MET A 174 7.65 5.77 -16.66
CA MET A 174 8.77 6.35 -17.42
C MET A 174 9.75 5.28 -17.86
N ALA A 175 10.53 5.57 -18.89
CA ALA A 175 11.67 4.72 -19.26
C ALA A 175 12.69 4.71 -18.11
N ALA A 176 13.22 3.54 -17.78
CA ALA A 176 14.16 3.34 -16.67
C ALA A 176 15.37 4.30 -16.74
N ARG A 177 15.92 4.48 -17.95
CA ARG A 177 17.04 5.38 -18.23
C ARG A 177 16.77 6.87 -17.99
N GLU A 178 15.50 7.29 -17.93
CA GLU A 178 15.10 8.67 -17.70
C GLU A 178 15.00 9.00 -16.21
N ALA A 179 14.89 7.97 -15.35
CA ALA A 179 14.70 8.14 -13.92
C ALA A 179 15.80 8.97 -13.24
N PRO A 180 17.11 8.77 -13.50
CA PRO A 180 18.15 9.58 -12.86
C PRO A 180 18.01 11.06 -13.15
N LEU A 181 17.85 11.43 -14.42
CA LEU A 181 17.69 12.85 -14.82
C LEU A 181 16.39 13.45 -14.23
N PHE A 182 15.30 12.69 -14.26
CA PHE A 182 14.02 13.10 -13.67
C PHE A 182 14.14 13.39 -12.19
N ILE A 183 14.85 12.53 -11.44
CA ILE A 183 15.09 12.68 -10.00
C ILE A 183 15.98 13.89 -9.74
N MET A 184 17.12 14.01 -10.43
CA MET A 184 18.05 15.13 -10.28
C MET A 184 17.36 16.48 -10.47
N GLN A 185 16.52 16.63 -11.49
CA GLN A 185 15.78 17.86 -11.76
C GLN A 185 14.78 18.24 -10.67
N ARG A 186 14.27 17.26 -9.91
CA ARG A 186 13.22 17.47 -8.90
C ARG A 186 13.72 17.37 -7.46
N HIS A 187 14.88 16.81 -7.25
CA HIS A 187 15.42 16.54 -5.91
C HIS A 187 15.46 17.81 -5.04
N ALA A 188 15.99 18.92 -5.57
CA ALA A 188 16.04 20.18 -4.83
C ALA A 188 14.65 20.70 -4.42
N LEU A 189 13.66 20.56 -5.30
CA LEU A 189 12.27 20.94 -5.01
C LEU A 189 11.65 20.04 -3.95
N TRP A 190 11.91 18.74 -4.00
CA TRP A 190 11.42 17.79 -2.99
C TRP A 190 12.05 18.05 -1.63
N LEU A 191 13.36 18.36 -1.59
CA LEU A 191 14.04 18.75 -0.35
C LEU A 191 13.44 20.03 0.26
N GLN A 192 13.16 21.05 -0.54
CA GLN A 192 12.52 22.27 -0.05
C GLN A 192 11.14 22.01 0.59
N ARG A 193 10.38 21.06 0.04
CA ARG A 193 9.07 20.66 0.59
C ARG A 193 9.18 19.78 1.83
N SER A 194 10.34 19.20 2.07
CA SER A 194 10.59 18.21 3.11
C SER A 194 11.28 18.78 4.33
N THR A 195 12.04 19.88 4.16
CA THR A 195 12.87 20.46 5.23
C THR A 195 12.02 21.35 6.15
N VAL A 196 12.01 20.99 7.43
CA VAL A 196 11.64 21.93 8.48
C VAL A 196 12.80 22.93 8.64
N ALA A 197 12.49 24.21 8.75
CA ALA A 197 13.52 25.24 8.88
C ALA A 197 14.50 24.92 10.03
N GLY A 198 15.80 24.77 9.71
CA GLY A 198 16.86 24.44 10.66
C GLY A 198 17.16 22.95 10.86
N ALA A 199 16.47 22.04 10.17
CA ALA A 199 16.81 20.62 10.17
C ALA A 199 17.78 20.25 9.03
N GLU A 200 18.58 19.20 9.24
CA GLU A 200 19.36 18.61 8.15
C GLU A 200 18.46 18.08 7.04
N PRO A 201 18.91 18.15 5.76
CA PRO A 201 18.15 17.60 4.66
C PRO A 201 17.95 16.08 4.85
N PRO A 202 16.76 15.55 4.53
CA PRO A 202 16.50 14.13 4.67
C PRO A 202 17.42 13.29 3.78
N GLY A 203 17.88 12.17 4.32
CA GLY A 203 18.53 11.13 3.52
C GLY A 203 17.55 10.55 2.49
N MET A 204 18.10 9.87 1.48
CA MET A 204 17.32 9.28 0.39
C MET A 204 17.29 7.75 0.52
N CYS A 205 16.10 7.16 0.45
CA CYS A 205 15.86 5.72 0.47
C CYS A 205 15.25 5.26 -0.85
N LEU A 206 15.95 4.37 -1.57
CA LEU A 206 15.46 3.72 -2.78
C LEU A 206 14.75 2.41 -2.40
N VAL A 207 13.50 2.22 -2.83
CA VAL A 207 12.70 1.05 -2.46
C VAL A 207 11.89 0.51 -3.64
N GLY A 208 11.76 -0.81 -3.73
CA GLY A 208 11.05 -1.51 -4.79
C GLY A 208 11.97 -2.11 -5.85
N GLU A 209 11.45 -3.08 -6.59
CA GLU A 209 12.19 -3.87 -7.57
C GLU A 209 12.55 -3.09 -8.86
N GLY A 210 11.84 -2.01 -9.14
CA GLY A 210 12.12 -1.15 -10.30
C GLY A 210 13.55 -0.60 -10.32
N TRP A 211 14.21 -0.50 -9.16
CA TRP A 211 15.61 -0.10 -9.06
C TRP A 211 16.62 -1.16 -9.56
N SER A 212 16.15 -2.35 -9.90
CA SER A 212 16.95 -3.41 -10.52
C SER A 212 16.88 -3.37 -12.05
N VAL A 213 16.00 -2.58 -12.63
CA VAL A 213 15.92 -2.37 -14.08
C VAL A 213 17.14 -1.56 -14.53
N SER A 214 17.76 -1.98 -15.65
CA SER A 214 18.97 -1.33 -16.18
C SER A 214 18.74 0.16 -16.46
N GLY A 215 19.71 0.98 -16.08
CA GLY A 215 19.69 2.43 -16.28
C GLY A 215 19.00 3.24 -15.16
N THR A 216 18.28 2.61 -14.22
CA THR A 216 17.56 3.35 -13.17
C THR A 216 18.43 4.04 -12.14
N ARG A 217 19.66 3.56 -11.94
CA ARG A 217 20.59 4.04 -10.89
C ARG A 217 21.82 4.77 -11.44
N GLU A 218 21.94 4.90 -12.74
CA GLU A 218 23.15 5.51 -13.34
C GLU A 218 23.24 6.99 -12.99
N GLY A 219 24.21 7.34 -12.13
CA GLY A 219 24.47 8.73 -11.70
C GLY A 219 23.61 9.24 -10.54
N LEU A 220 22.91 8.35 -9.82
CA LEU A 220 22.24 8.66 -8.55
C LEU A 220 23.16 8.52 -7.35
#